data_e110641d4a33ff5e9070577b7d858355
#
_entry.id   e110641d4a33ff5e9070577b7d858355
#
_cell.length_a   1.000
_cell.length_b   1.000
_cell.length_c   1.000
_cell.angle_alpha   90.00
_cell.angle_beta   90.00
_cell.angle_gamma   90.00
#
_symmetry.space_group_name_H-M   'P 1'
#
loop_
_entity.id
_entity.type
_entity.pdbx_description
1 polymer ?
#
loop_
_entity_poly.entity_id
_entity_poly.type
_entity_poly.pdbx_seq_one_letter_code
_entity_poly.pdbx_strand_id
1 'polypeptide(L)'
;AIVRALALRPEVLLMDEPFGALDAFTREEMNRLVEEIWLETRTTIVFITHSIEEAIFLSDRVVVLTKRPGRVLSDHRVNLPRPRSHEIMASKEVFDLTNAIKADIYSQTPDRTRAA
;
A
#
# COMPACT_ATOMS: atom_id res chain seq x y z
N ALA A 1 14.16 -8.67 9.83
CA ALA A 1 13.10 -8.03 10.60
C ALA A 1 13.11 -6.53 10.41
N ILE A 2 11.93 -5.91 10.48
CA ILE A 2 11.74 -4.47 10.26
C ILE A 2 12.56 -3.65 11.23
N VAL A 3 12.52 -3.98 12.53
CA VAL A 3 13.26 -3.26 13.56
C VAL A 3 14.75 -3.28 13.29
N ARG A 4 15.27 -4.41 12.86
CA ARG A 4 16.69 -4.55 12.54
C ARG A 4 17.09 -3.70 11.32
N ALA A 5 16.25 -3.69 10.30
CA ALA A 5 16.48 -2.88 9.12
C ALA A 5 16.48 -1.38 9.46
N LEU A 6 15.55 -0.95 10.31
CA LEU A 6 15.44 0.44 10.76
C LEU A 6 16.55 0.85 11.72
N ALA A 7 17.10 -0.09 12.50
CA ALA A 7 18.22 0.16 13.39
C ALA A 7 19.46 0.64 12.65
N LEU A 8 19.60 0.27 11.37
CA LEU A 8 20.71 0.72 10.51
C LEU A 8 20.50 2.15 9.99
N ARG A 9 19.37 2.78 10.27
CA ARG A 9 18.99 4.14 9.84
C ARG A 9 19.20 4.37 8.34
N PRO A 10 18.57 3.56 7.48
CA PRO A 10 18.69 3.75 6.04
C PRO A 10 17.98 5.03 5.61
N GLU A 11 18.43 5.64 4.51
CA GLU A 11 17.71 6.76 3.89
C GLU A 11 16.43 6.29 3.23
N VAL A 12 16.45 5.12 2.60
CA VAL A 12 15.32 4.49 1.95
C VAL A 12 15.25 3.03 2.37
N LEU A 13 14.10 2.60 2.83
CA LEU A 13 13.85 1.21 3.20
C LEU A 13 12.90 0.59 2.18
N LEU A 14 13.32 -0.50 1.56
CA LEU A 14 12.49 -1.26 0.64
C LEU A 14 11.89 -2.47 1.35
N MET A 15 10.57 -2.57 1.33
CA MET A 15 9.82 -3.72 1.84
C MET A 15 9.03 -4.35 0.70
N ASP A 16 9.35 -5.59 0.38
CA ASP A 16 8.72 -6.33 -0.72
C ASP A 16 7.81 -7.40 -0.15
N GLU A 17 6.50 -7.12 -0.13
CA GLU A 17 5.45 -7.99 0.39
C GLU A 17 5.80 -8.62 1.75
N PRO A 18 6.20 -7.80 2.73
CA PRO A 18 6.76 -8.34 3.98
C PRO A 18 5.76 -9.15 4.81
N PHE A 19 4.46 -8.92 4.60
CA PHE A 19 3.40 -9.54 5.39
C PHE A 19 2.48 -10.43 4.57
N GLY A 20 2.89 -10.79 3.36
CA GLY A 20 2.06 -11.57 2.43
C GLY A 20 1.62 -12.93 2.96
N ALA A 21 2.45 -13.58 3.80
CA ALA A 21 2.17 -14.89 4.36
C ALA A 21 1.35 -14.86 5.66
N LEU A 22 1.08 -13.67 6.21
CA LEU A 22 0.36 -13.52 7.47
C LEU A 22 -1.15 -13.54 7.26
N ASP A 23 -1.89 -13.97 8.27
CA ASP A 23 -3.35 -13.84 8.28
C ASP A 23 -3.76 -12.37 8.37
N ALA A 24 -5.04 -12.09 8.08
CA ALA A 24 -5.53 -10.72 7.99
C ALA A 24 -5.37 -9.93 9.30
N PHE A 25 -5.60 -10.57 10.43
CA PHE A 25 -5.51 -9.91 11.74
C PHE A 25 -4.07 -9.56 12.08
N THR A 26 -3.15 -10.51 11.93
CA THR A 26 -1.73 -10.30 12.20
C THR A 26 -1.14 -9.28 11.24
N ARG A 27 -1.56 -9.30 9.98
CA ARG A 27 -1.13 -8.32 8.99
C ARG A 27 -1.53 -6.91 9.40
N GLU A 28 -2.76 -6.73 9.88
CA GLU A 28 -3.24 -5.45 10.36
C GLU A 28 -2.41 -4.92 11.53
N GLU A 29 -2.07 -5.81 12.48
CA GLU A 29 -1.21 -5.44 13.61
C GLU A 29 0.18 -4.99 13.14
N MET A 30 0.75 -5.72 12.18
CA MET A 30 2.07 -5.39 11.64
C MET A 30 2.05 -4.08 10.85
N ASN A 31 0.97 -3.81 10.13
CA ASN A 31 0.81 -2.55 9.41
C ASN A 31 0.76 -1.36 10.38
N ARG A 32 0.09 -1.51 11.51
CA ARG A 32 0.06 -0.48 12.55
C ARG A 32 1.44 -0.24 13.13
N LEU A 33 2.21 -1.31 13.36
CA LEU A 33 3.57 -1.19 13.85
C LEU A 33 4.45 -0.43 12.85
N VAL A 34 4.34 -0.72 11.57
CA VAL A 34 5.08 -0.01 10.52
C VAL A 34 4.70 1.48 10.52
N GLU A 35 3.42 1.80 10.66
CA GLU A 35 2.97 3.19 10.73
C GLU A 35 3.57 3.91 11.94
N GLU A 36 3.55 3.28 13.11
CA GLU A 36 4.13 3.86 14.32
C GLU A 36 5.62 4.15 14.17
N ILE A 37 6.35 3.19 13.62
CA ILE A 37 7.79 3.34 13.39
C ILE A 37 8.05 4.46 12.39
N TRP A 38 7.25 4.54 11.33
CA TRP A 38 7.41 5.61 10.34
C TRP A 38 7.12 6.98 10.95
N LEU A 39 6.10 7.09 11.80
CA LEU A 39 5.78 8.35 12.48
C LEU A 39 6.94 8.82 13.36
N GLU A 40 7.70 7.90 13.96
CA GLU A 40 8.86 8.24 14.78
C GLU A 40 10.09 8.59 13.93
N THR A 41 10.37 7.79 12.92
CA THR A 41 11.65 7.87 12.19
C THR A 41 11.60 8.73 10.94
N ARG A 42 10.42 8.84 10.32
CA ARG A 42 10.21 9.51 9.03
C ARG A 42 11.11 8.99 7.91
N THR A 43 11.58 7.76 8.02
CA THR A 43 12.34 7.09 6.98
C THR A 43 11.48 6.94 5.72
N THR A 44 12.04 7.21 4.55
CA THR A 44 11.34 6.96 3.30
C THR A 44 11.22 5.45 3.10
N ILE A 45 9.99 4.97 2.97
CA ILE A 45 9.71 3.54 2.79
C ILE A 45 9.06 3.33 1.42
N VAL A 46 9.61 2.40 0.66
CA VAL A 46 8.98 1.88 -0.56
C VAL A 46 8.41 0.51 -0.21
N PHE A 47 7.10 0.42 -0.21
CA PHE A 47 6.38 -0.77 0.25
C PHE A 47 5.64 -1.41 -0.93
N ILE A 48 6.01 -2.64 -1.26
CA ILE A 48 5.40 -3.39 -2.36
C ILE A 48 4.37 -4.35 -1.79
N THR A 49 3.15 -4.29 -2.29
CA THR A 49 2.06 -5.14 -1.82
C THR A 49 1.02 -5.36 -2.92
N HIS A 50 0.30 -6.47 -2.83
CA HIS A 50 -0.88 -6.73 -3.66
C HIS A 50 -2.18 -6.31 -2.96
N SER A 51 -2.10 -5.89 -1.70
CA SER A 51 -3.27 -5.44 -0.94
C SER A 51 -3.48 -3.94 -1.10
N ILE A 52 -4.58 -3.57 -1.73
CA ILE A 52 -4.95 -2.16 -1.91
C ILE A 52 -5.18 -1.48 -0.57
N GLU A 53 -5.85 -2.16 0.35
CA GLU A 53 -6.11 -1.65 1.69
C GLU A 53 -4.81 -1.35 2.44
N GLU A 54 -3.85 -2.27 2.39
CA GLU A 54 -2.53 -2.10 3.02
C GLU A 54 -1.79 -0.90 2.40
N ALA A 55 -1.82 -0.79 1.08
CA ALA A 55 -1.19 0.32 0.39
C ALA A 55 -1.76 1.67 0.82
N ILE A 56 -3.08 1.78 0.92
CA ILE A 56 -3.74 3.02 1.35
C ILE A 56 -3.46 3.31 2.83
N PHE A 57 -3.49 2.28 3.67
CA PHE A 57 -3.23 2.45 5.10
C PHE A 57 -1.83 3.00 5.38
N LEU A 58 -0.83 2.48 4.68
CA LEU A 58 0.56 2.78 4.98
C LEU A 58 1.12 3.99 4.25
N SER A 59 0.64 4.30 3.06
CA SER A 59 1.36 5.20 2.16
C SER A 59 0.79 6.61 2.09
N ASP A 60 1.64 7.52 1.65
CA ASP A 60 1.25 8.87 1.24
C ASP A 60 0.95 8.90 -0.25
N ARG A 61 1.40 7.88 -0.96
CA ARG A 61 1.34 7.81 -2.40
C ARG A 61 1.27 6.35 -2.84
N VAL A 62 0.28 5.99 -3.63
CA VAL A 62 0.14 4.65 -4.19
C VAL A 62 0.43 4.71 -5.68
N VAL A 63 1.46 3.97 -6.10
CA VAL A 63 1.85 3.87 -7.49
C VAL A 63 1.39 2.51 -8.00
N VAL A 64 0.56 2.52 -9.04
CA VAL A 64 0.10 1.29 -9.69
C VAL A 64 1.00 0.98 -10.86
N LEU A 65 1.55 -0.21 -10.88
CA LEU A 65 2.43 -0.66 -11.95
C LEU A 65 1.69 -1.55 -12.93
N THR A 66 2.07 -1.47 -14.20
CA THR A 66 1.59 -2.41 -15.20
C THR A 66 2.20 -3.79 -14.92
N LYS A 67 1.56 -4.82 -15.46
CA LYS A 67 2.16 -6.15 -15.48
C LYS A 67 3.42 -6.09 -16.34
N ARG A 68 3.81 -7.07 -17.03
CA ARG A 68 5.06 -7.09 -17.81
C ARG A 68 4.94 -6.33 -19.14
N PRO A 69 5.90 -5.39 -19.45
CA PRO A 69 6.96 -4.88 -18.59
C PRO A 69 6.43 -3.92 -17.53
N GLY A 70 7.07 -3.90 -16.36
CA GLY A 70 6.64 -3.04 -15.25
C GLY A 70 6.84 -1.56 -15.58
N ARG A 71 5.75 -0.83 -15.71
CA ARG A 71 5.73 0.62 -15.93
C ARG A 71 4.75 1.26 -14.97
N VAL A 72 4.95 2.52 -14.67
CA VAL A 72 3.99 3.28 -13.88
C VAL A 72 2.72 3.51 -14.70
N LEU A 73 1.62 2.93 -14.25
CA LEU A 73 0.31 3.14 -14.85
C LEU A 73 -0.37 4.39 -14.29
N SER A 74 -0.33 4.53 -12.97
CA SER A 74 -0.96 5.65 -12.28
C SER A 74 -0.27 5.92 -10.95
N ASP A 75 -0.54 7.10 -10.40
CA ASP A 75 0.04 7.60 -9.17
C ASP A 75 -1.07 8.31 -8.41
N HIS A 76 -1.44 7.75 -7.27
CA HIS A 76 -2.52 8.27 -6.44
C HIS A 76 -1.97 8.84 -5.14
N ARG A 77 -2.24 10.10 -4.88
CA ARG A 77 -1.91 10.72 -3.60
C ARG A 77 -2.93 10.31 -2.55
N VAL A 78 -2.44 9.93 -1.38
CA VAL A 78 -3.29 9.52 -0.26
C VAL A 78 -3.34 10.66 0.75
N ASN A 79 -4.38 11.48 0.68
CA ASN A 79 -4.58 12.64 1.54
C ASN A 79 -5.45 12.29 2.75
N LEU A 80 -4.93 11.43 3.60
CA LEU A 80 -5.60 11.01 4.82
C LEU A 80 -4.76 11.41 6.03
N PRO A 81 -5.41 11.80 7.15
CA PRO A 81 -4.66 12.12 8.35
C PRO A 81 -3.98 10.89 8.93
N ARG A 82 -2.97 11.10 9.75
CA ARG A 82 -2.29 10.05 10.48
C ARG A 82 -2.39 10.31 11.98
N PRO A 83 -2.45 9.28 12.81
CA PRO A 83 -2.52 7.85 12.45
C PRO A 83 -3.86 7.49 11.79
N ARG A 84 -3.84 6.48 10.91
CA ARG A 84 -5.02 6.06 10.17
C ARG A 84 -5.80 5.03 10.96
N SER A 85 -6.93 5.47 11.52
CA SER A 85 -7.81 4.64 12.33
C SER A 85 -8.73 3.78 11.49
N HIS A 86 -9.43 2.84 12.12
CA HIS A 86 -10.49 2.08 11.46
C HIS A 86 -11.56 3.00 10.86
N GLU A 87 -11.89 4.08 11.58
CA GLU A 87 -12.87 5.05 11.14
C GLU A 87 -12.44 5.75 9.85
N ILE A 88 -11.17 6.17 9.79
CA ILE A 88 -10.61 6.77 8.58
C ILE A 88 -10.63 5.77 7.43
N MET A 89 -10.23 4.52 7.69
CA MET A 89 -10.19 3.48 6.67
C MET A 89 -11.58 3.06 6.17
N ALA A 90 -12.64 3.36 6.92
CA ALA A 90 -14.02 3.13 6.53
C ALA A 90 -14.67 4.34 5.85
N SER A 91 -13.92 5.41 5.63
CA SER A 91 -14.44 6.65 5.07
C SER A 91 -14.75 6.54 3.57
N LYS A 92 -15.53 7.50 3.09
CA LYS A 92 -15.86 7.60 1.66
C LYS A 92 -14.61 7.87 0.83
N GLU A 93 -13.68 8.67 1.34
CA GLU A 93 -12.42 8.98 0.66
C GLU A 93 -11.61 7.71 0.38
N VAL A 94 -11.55 6.80 1.35
CA VAL A 94 -10.87 5.51 1.17
C VAL A 94 -11.61 4.62 0.18
N PHE A 95 -12.94 4.60 0.26
CA PHE A 95 -13.78 3.85 -0.67
C PHE A 95 -13.54 4.31 -2.12
N ASP A 96 -13.58 5.62 -2.35
CA ASP A 96 -13.39 6.19 -3.69
C ASP A 96 -11.96 5.92 -4.21
N LEU A 97 -10.96 6.07 -3.35
CA LEU A 97 -9.56 5.81 -3.71
C LEU A 97 -9.34 4.33 -4.02
N THR A 98 -9.93 3.44 -3.22
CA THR A 98 -9.86 2.00 -3.46
C THR A 98 -10.43 1.65 -4.83
N ASN A 99 -11.58 2.22 -5.16
CA ASN A 99 -12.22 1.96 -6.46
C ASN A 99 -11.40 2.53 -7.63
N ALA A 100 -10.78 3.69 -7.45
CA ALA A 100 -9.91 4.26 -8.48
C ALA A 100 -8.69 3.36 -8.75
N ILE A 101 -8.08 2.85 -7.69
CA ILE A 101 -6.93 1.94 -7.81
C ILE A 101 -7.35 0.61 -8.45
N LYS A 102 -8.49 0.06 -8.02
CA LYS A 102 -9.04 -1.16 -8.62
C LYS A 102 -9.30 -1.01 -10.11
N ALA A 103 -9.85 0.13 -10.52
CA ALA A 103 -10.12 0.41 -11.93
C ALA A 103 -8.82 0.37 -12.74
N ASP A 104 -7.75 0.95 -12.23
CA ASP A 104 -6.44 0.91 -12.88
C ASP A 104 -5.91 -0.51 -13.01
N ILE A 105 -6.01 -1.28 -11.95
CA ILE A 105 -5.56 -2.68 -11.96
C ILE A 105 -6.37 -3.50 -12.95
N TYR A 106 -7.68 -3.36 -12.94
CA TYR A 106 -8.57 -4.12 -13.82
C TYR A 106 -8.44 -3.71 -15.29
N SER A 107 -8.03 -2.48 -15.57
CA SER A 107 -7.80 -2.04 -16.96
C SER A 107 -6.72 -2.85 -17.65
N GLN A 108 -5.86 -3.53 -16.91
CA GLN A 108 -4.79 -4.37 -17.42
C GLN A 108 -5.23 -5.82 -17.66
N THR A 109 -6.43 -6.19 -17.18
CA THR A 109 -6.94 -7.54 -17.32
C THR A 109 -7.70 -7.65 -18.65
N PRO A 110 -7.43 -8.65 -19.49
CA PRO A 110 -8.19 -8.85 -20.72
C PRO A 110 -9.69 -8.95 -20.41
N ASP A 111 -10.49 -8.18 -21.12
CA ASP A 111 -11.94 -8.24 -20.98
C ASP A 111 -12.45 -9.51 -21.65
N ARG A 112 -12.86 -10.47 -20.84
CA ARG A 112 -13.37 -11.76 -21.31
C ARG A 112 -14.64 -11.63 -22.14
N THR A 113 -15.41 -10.57 -21.93
CA THR A 113 -16.62 -10.34 -22.72
C THR A 113 -16.31 -9.87 -24.12
N ARG A 114 -15.17 -9.22 -24.32
CA ARG A 114 -14.71 -8.78 -25.64
C ARG A 114 -14.06 -9.91 -26.42
N ALA A 115 -13.62 -10.95 -25.76
CA ALA A 115 -12.99 -12.09 -26.41
C ALA A 115 -14.00 -13.03 -27.08
N ALA A 116 -15.25 -12.79 -26.88
CA ALA A 116 -16.32 -13.60 -27.50
C ALA A 116 -16.59 -13.21 -28.94
#